data_d8391cb1ffc1cd2ca5971abe3d0acbd1
#
_entry.id   d8391cb1ffc1cd2ca5971abe3d0acbd1
#
_cell.length_a   1.000
_cell.length_b   1.000
_cell.length_c   1.000
_cell.angle_alpha   90.00
_cell.angle_beta   90.00
_cell.angle_gamma   90.00
#
_symmetry.space_group_name_H-M   'P 1'
#
loop_
_entity.id
_entity.type
_entity.pdbx_description
1 polymer ?
#
loop_
_entity_poly.entity_id
_entity_poly.type
_entity_poly.pdbx_seq_one_letter_code
_entity_poly.pdbx_strand_id
1 'polypeptide(L)'
;IRDRFKNNLIMMDILANFDWKRSINFSSGGIYDSENLFYLNDYLQYDGFSYRLVPIKTPENNGDMGRVDAEDLYKVVKNYRWGNFKDLNTHFDETCTSNIISYRTSVSRAGIALALKGDKMKAKEILNLAEKEIPSQKYNDVRSLSSLVTTYIVAGDEQKGLQLANKLKKDIFKDYQYFKSLSPKYRLLSGELKKKPYEYSLVVEAVSEAYKMLGRKDDGYQYVVKSLEPIDKQYDNIIKDIQQLGKEKSYMKMDDIQNAVSYTHLT
;
A
#
# COMPACT_ATOMS: atom_id res chain seq x y z
N ILE A 1 -34.56 5.07 -7.94
CA ILE A 1 -33.67 5.19 -9.12
C ILE A 1 -32.70 6.26 -8.74
N ARG A 2 -31.41 5.86 -8.46
CA ARG A 2 -30.33 6.84 -8.22
C ARG A 2 -30.09 7.63 -9.52
N ASP A 3 -29.83 8.91 -9.40
CA ASP A 3 -29.49 9.77 -10.52
C ASP A 3 -28.33 9.16 -11.31
N ARG A 4 -28.54 8.97 -12.61
CA ARG A 4 -27.53 8.41 -13.50
C ARG A 4 -26.77 9.56 -14.14
N PHE A 5 -25.46 9.60 -13.89
CA PHE A 5 -24.59 10.60 -14.48
C PHE A 5 -24.37 10.32 -15.97
N LYS A 6 -24.05 11.34 -16.75
CA LYS A 6 -23.83 11.25 -18.20
C LYS A 6 -22.73 10.25 -18.57
N ASN A 7 -21.67 10.15 -17.78
CA ASN A 7 -20.60 9.16 -17.93
C ASN A 7 -21.10 7.73 -17.85
N ASN A 8 -22.09 7.47 -17.00
CA ASN A 8 -22.70 6.16 -16.85
C ASN A 8 -23.46 5.74 -18.11
N LEU A 9 -24.19 6.68 -18.70
CA LEU A 9 -24.92 6.41 -19.97
C LEU A 9 -23.96 6.13 -21.11
N ILE A 10 -22.84 6.88 -21.19
CA ILE A 10 -21.79 6.65 -22.18
C ILE A 10 -21.16 5.26 -22.00
N MET A 11 -20.88 4.87 -20.76
CA MET A 11 -20.33 3.52 -20.49
C MET A 11 -21.30 2.42 -20.89
N MET A 12 -22.61 2.58 -20.62
CA MET A 12 -23.61 1.62 -21.03
C MET A 12 -23.69 1.50 -22.56
N ASP A 13 -23.62 2.61 -23.28
CA ASP A 13 -23.62 2.62 -24.74
C ASP A 13 -22.37 1.91 -25.30
N ILE A 14 -21.19 2.20 -24.75
CA ILE A 14 -19.95 1.50 -25.10
C ILE A 14 -20.12 -0.01 -24.88
N LEU A 15 -20.62 -0.44 -23.73
CA LEU A 15 -20.79 -1.86 -23.42
C LEU A 15 -21.83 -2.55 -24.30
N ALA A 16 -22.90 -1.84 -24.65
CA ALA A 16 -23.95 -2.38 -25.53
C ALA A 16 -23.42 -2.65 -26.95
N ASN A 17 -22.43 -1.88 -27.40
CA ASN A 17 -21.81 -2.00 -28.72
C ASN A 17 -20.45 -2.69 -28.68
N PHE A 18 -20.05 -3.28 -27.56
CA PHE A 18 -18.73 -3.85 -27.35
C PHE A 18 -18.59 -5.26 -27.94
N ASP A 19 -17.71 -5.40 -28.91
CA ASP A 19 -17.50 -6.67 -29.64
C ASP A 19 -16.27 -7.46 -29.18
N TRP A 20 -15.62 -7.06 -28.08
CA TRP A 20 -14.43 -7.66 -27.49
C TRP A 20 -13.18 -7.69 -28.37
N LYS A 21 -13.17 -7.02 -29.54
CA LYS A 21 -11.98 -6.93 -30.40
C LYS A 21 -10.95 -5.93 -29.88
N ARG A 22 -11.39 -4.96 -29.10
CA ARG A 22 -10.52 -4.00 -28.40
C ARG A 22 -10.67 -4.18 -26.91
N SER A 23 -9.67 -3.80 -26.13
CA SER A 23 -9.77 -3.79 -24.68
C SER A 23 -10.38 -2.48 -24.19
N ILE A 24 -11.21 -2.58 -23.14
CA ILE A 24 -11.62 -1.42 -22.33
C ILE A 24 -10.70 -1.41 -21.13
N ASN A 25 -10.00 -0.28 -20.93
CA ASN A 25 -9.08 -0.12 -19.81
C ASN A 25 -9.44 1.13 -19.01
N PHE A 26 -9.40 1.00 -17.69
CA PHE A 26 -9.58 2.07 -16.73
C PHE A 26 -8.22 2.42 -16.14
N SER A 27 -7.88 3.71 -16.03
CA SER A 27 -6.65 4.11 -15.34
C SER A 27 -6.72 3.78 -13.86
N SER A 28 -5.60 3.37 -13.27
CA SER A 28 -5.54 3.03 -11.84
C SER A 28 -5.89 4.23 -10.94
N GLY A 29 -5.62 5.46 -11.36
CA GLY A 29 -5.97 6.67 -10.62
C GLY A 29 -7.44 7.06 -10.69
N GLY A 30 -8.13 6.72 -11.78
CA GLY A 30 -9.54 7.10 -11.99
C GLY A 30 -10.57 6.06 -11.56
N ILE A 31 -10.11 4.85 -11.21
CA ILE A 31 -11.00 3.72 -10.95
C ILE A 31 -11.65 3.76 -9.55
N TYR A 32 -11.09 4.55 -8.63
CA TYR A 32 -11.61 4.68 -7.26
C TYR A 32 -12.92 5.47 -7.17
N ASP A 33 -13.31 6.20 -8.20
CA ASP A 33 -14.65 6.75 -8.34
C ASP A 33 -15.63 5.62 -8.72
N SER A 34 -15.92 4.78 -7.73
CA SER A 34 -16.72 3.55 -7.88
C SER A 34 -18.12 3.75 -8.47
N GLU A 35 -18.65 4.97 -8.42
CA GLU A 35 -19.93 5.32 -9.05
C GLU A 35 -19.89 5.19 -10.57
N ASN A 36 -18.71 5.24 -11.17
CA ASN A 36 -18.51 5.17 -12.62
C ASN A 36 -18.40 3.73 -13.16
N LEU A 37 -18.23 2.74 -12.30
CA LEU A 37 -17.91 1.37 -12.74
C LEU A 37 -19.11 0.45 -12.93
N PHE A 38 -20.35 0.88 -12.59
CA PHE A 38 -21.55 0.10 -12.88
C PHE A 38 -21.48 -1.38 -12.59
N TYR A 39 -21.11 -1.78 -11.39
CA TYR A 39 -20.99 -3.21 -11.05
C TYR A 39 -19.94 -3.98 -11.86
N LEU A 40 -19.05 -3.28 -12.60
CA LEU A 40 -17.96 -3.91 -13.36
C LEU A 40 -16.75 -4.29 -12.49
N ASN A 41 -16.73 -3.90 -11.22
CA ASN A 41 -15.64 -4.17 -10.30
C ASN A 41 -15.23 -5.65 -10.28
N ASP A 42 -16.21 -6.53 -10.36
CA ASP A 42 -16.00 -7.99 -10.38
C ASP A 42 -15.35 -8.50 -11.68
N TYR A 43 -15.30 -7.70 -12.72
CA TYR A 43 -14.83 -8.07 -14.04
C TYR A 43 -13.55 -7.35 -14.46
N LEU A 44 -12.79 -6.86 -13.49
CA LEU A 44 -11.55 -6.14 -13.75
C LEU A 44 -10.34 -7.05 -13.58
N GLN A 45 -9.37 -6.92 -14.47
CA GLN A 45 -8.04 -7.48 -14.35
C GLN A 45 -7.01 -6.37 -14.22
N TYR A 46 -6.16 -6.46 -13.21
CA TYR A 46 -5.09 -5.50 -12.98
C TYR A 46 -3.90 -5.78 -13.90
N ASP A 47 -3.60 -4.83 -14.78
CA ASP A 47 -2.53 -4.91 -15.78
C ASP A 47 -1.40 -3.88 -15.48
N GLY A 48 -1.14 -3.57 -14.20
CA GLY A 48 -0.10 -2.63 -13.76
C GLY A 48 -0.64 -1.21 -13.55
N PHE A 49 -0.57 -0.35 -14.56
CA PHE A 49 -1.08 1.03 -14.46
C PHE A 49 -2.55 1.18 -14.84
N SER A 50 -3.20 0.11 -15.20
CA SER A 50 -4.60 0.09 -15.61
C SER A 50 -5.31 -1.17 -15.14
N TYR A 51 -6.63 -1.11 -15.20
CA TYR A 51 -7.53 -2.25 -15.02
C TYR A 51 -8.25 -2.52 -16.33
N ARG A 52 -8.10 -3.70 -16.85
CA ARG A 52 -8.76 -4.15 -18.08
C ARG A 52 -10.07 -4.84 -17.75
N LEU A 53 -11.12 -4.50 -18.48
CA LEU A 53 -12.38 -5.21 -18.42
C LEU A 53 -12.22 -6.59 -19.08
N VAL A 54 -12.57 -7.65 -18.34
CA VAL A 54 -12.49 -9.04 -18.82
C VAL A 54 -13.81 -9.77 -18.53
N PRO A 55 -14.24 -10.71 -19.40
CA PRO A 55 -15.49 -11.48 -19.20
C PRO A 55 -15.31 -12.61 -18.17
N ILE A 56 -14.49 -12.39 -17.14
CA ILE A 56 -14.16 -13.35 -16.11
C ILE A 56 -14.45 -12.71 -14.77
N LYS A 57 -15.42 -13.27 -14.03
CA LYS A 57 -15.71 -12.77 -12.70
C LYS A 57 -14.53 -13.01 -11.76
N THR A 58 -14.10 -11.95 -11.09
CA THR A 58 -13.08 -12.00 -10.05
C THR A 58 -13.68 -12.69 -8.82
N PRO A 59 -13.05 -13.74 -8.26
CA PRO A 59 -13.45 -14.24 -6.96
C PRO A 59 -13.28 -13.13 -5.90
N GLU A 60 -14.08 -13.20 -4.83
CA GLU A 60 -13.93 -12.26 -3.71
C GLU A 60 -12.47 -12.20 -3.26
N ASN A 61 -11.87 -11.04 -3.36
CA ASN A 61 -10.49 -10.78 -2.96
C ASN A 61 -10.46 -10.03 -1.63
N ASN A 62 -9.39 -10.17 -0.88
CA ASN A 62 -9.14 -9.55 0.43
C ASN A 62 -9.01 -8.00 0.38
N GLY A 63 -9.87 -7.33 -0.39
CA GLY A 63 -9.93 -5.87 -0.48
C GLY A 63 -9.22 -5.24 -1.68
N ASP A 64 -8.41 -5.98 -2.43
CA ASP A 64 -7.77 -5.45 -3.65
C ASP A 64 -8.74 -5.50 -4.84
N MET A 65 -8.85 -4.38 -5.56
CA MET A 65 -9.67 -4.32 -6.77
C MET A 65 -9.02 -5.12 -7.91
N GLY A 66 -9.84 -5.89 -8.62
CA GLY A 66 -9.47 -6.62 -9.83
C GLY A 66 -8.61 -7.87 -9.58
N ARG A 67 -8.81 -8.87 -10.43
CA ARG A 67 -7.98 -10.09 -10.44
C ARG A 67 -6.57 -9.79 -10.95
N VAL A 68 -5.62 -10.64 -10.58
CA VAL A 68 -4.26 -10.61 -11.13
C VAL A 68 -4.03 -11.89 -11.94
N ASP A 69 -3.69 -11.74 -13.21
CA ASP A 69 -3.02 -12.81 -13.95
C ASP A 69 -1.52 -12.72 -13.71
N ALA A 70 -0.96 -13.71 -13.02
CA ALA A 70 0.42 -13.67 -12.56
C ALA A 70 1.43 -13.61 -13.73
N GLU A 71 1.18 -14.39 -14.80
CA GLU A 71 2.10 -14.46 -15.95
C GLU A 71 2.01 -13.19 -16.82
N ASP A 72 0.81 -12.68 -17.03
CA ASP A 72 0.63 -11.47 -17.81
C ASP A 72 1.20 -10.27 -17.07
N LEU A 73 0.93 -10.13 -15.78
CA LEU A 73 1.46 -9.03 -14.99
C LEU A 73 2.99 -9.13 -14.83
N TYR A 74 3.55 -10.35 -14.73
CA TYR A 74 5.00 -10.54 -14.76
C TYR A 74 5.61 -9.99 -16.06
N LYS A 75 5.03 -10.32 -17.23
CA LYS A 75 5.50 -9.79 -18.52
C LYS A 75 5.41 -8.27 -18.57
N VAL A 76 4.32 -7.70 -18.06
CA VAL A 76 4.15 -6.24 -17.99
C VAL A 76 5.24 -5.60 -17.15
N VAL A 77 5.49 -6.11 -15.94
CA VAL A 77 6.54 -5.60 -15.04
C VAL A 77 7.93 -5.72 -15.65
N LYS A 78 8.24 -6.82 -16.31
CA LYS A 78 9.54 -7.03 -17.00
C LYS A 78 9.77 -6.03 -18.14
N ASN A 79 8.72 -5.56 -18.77
CA ASN A 79 8.78 -4.60 -19.89
C ASN A 79 8.60 -3.14 -19.45
N TYR A 80 8.56 -2.84 -18.15
CA TYR A 80 8.46 -1.48 -17.68
C TYR A 80 9.65 -0.61 -18.12
N ARG A 81 9.35 0.60 -18.52
CA ARG A 81 10.34 1.67 -18.67
C ARG A 81 10.43 2.42 -17.34
N TRP A 82 11.42 2.07 -16.54
CA TRP A 82 11.59 2.57 -15.19
C TRP A 82 12.05 4.03 -15.09
N GLY A 83 12.32 4.68 -16.24
CA GLY A 83 12.93 6.00 -16.23
C GLY A 83 14.37 5.94 -15.68
N ASN A 84 14.79 6.99 -15.00
CA ASN A 84 16.14 7.06 -14.41
C ASN A 84 16.10 7.06 -12.86
N PHE A 85 15.12 6.39 -12.25
CA PHE A 85 14.98 6.34 -10.79
C PHE A 85 16.18 5.70 -10.08
N LYS A 86 16.90 4.80 -10.75
CA LYS A 86 18.12 4.16 -10.22
C LYS A 86 19.29 5.13 -10.03
N ASP A 87 19.32 6.25 -10.73
CA ASP A 87 20.37 7.25 -10.55
C ASP A 87 20.15 8.01 -9.25
N LEU A 88 21.04 7.80 -8.29
CA LEU A 88 20.95 8.40 -6.96
C LEU A 88 21.15 9.92 -6.96
N ASN A 89 21.78 10.47 -8.02
CA ASN A 89 22.09 11.89 -8.12
C ASN A 89 20.98 12.70 -8.81
N THR A 90 20.11 12.04 -9.59
CA THR A 90 18.99 12.72 -10.24
C THR A 90 17.91 13.05 -9.21
N HIS A 91 17.53 14.32 -9.13
CA HIS A 91 16.38 14.74 -8.31
C HIS A 91 15.09 14.63 -9.12
N PHE A 92 14.07 14.05 -8.52
CA PHE A 92 12.71 13.99 -9.07
C PHE A 92 11.77 14.77 -8.16
N ASP A 93 10.84 15.50 -8.76
CA ASP A 93 9.77 16.17 -8.03
C ASP A 93 8.76 15.19 -7.41
N GLU A 94 7.84 15.72 -6.62
CA GLU A 94 6.82 14.92 -5.94
C GLU A 94 5.90 14.20 -6.93
N THR A 95 5.55 14.83 -8.06
CA THR A 95 4.70 14.24 -9.09
C THR A 95 5.37 13.03 -9.72
N CYS A 96 6.65 13.14 -10.06
CA CYS A 96 7.42 12.01 -10.60
C CYS A 96 7.57 10.89 -9.57
N THR A 97 7.85 11.23 -8.30
CA THR A 97 8.05 10.23 -7.23
C THR A 97 6.75 9.52 -6.87
N SER A 98 5.59 10.14 -7.04
CA SER A 98 4.29 9.49 -6.80
C SER A 98 4.06 8.26 -7.69
N ASN A 99 4.64 8.24 -8.90
CA ASN A 99 4.56 7.08 -9.78
C ASN A 99 5.27 5.84 -9.22
N ILE A 100 6.25 6.01 -8.33
CA ILE A 100 6.98 4.91 -7.68
C ILE A 100 6.02 3.99 -6.93
N ILE A 101 4.98 4.54 -6.32
CA ILE A 101 3.94 3.77 -5.62
C ILE A 101 3.29 2.79 -6.60
N SER A 102 2.91 3.26 -7.79
CA SER A 102 2.26 2.43 -8.82
C SER A 102 3.20 1.32 -9.34
N TYR A 103 4.49 1.63 -9.58
CA TYR A 103 5.47 0.63 -9.95
C TYR A 103 5.63 -0.47 -8.89
N ARG A 104 5.81 -0.07 -7.62
CA ARG A 104 5.99 -1.03 -6.52
C ARG A 104 4.71 -1.82 -6.24
N THR A 105 3.54 -1.22 -6.37
CA THR A 105 2.25 -1.92 -6.27
C THR A 105 2.15 -3.01 -7.34
N SER A 106 2.52 -2.69 -8.58
CA SER A 106 2.51 -3.68 -9.66
C SER A 106 3.46 -4.84 -9.41
N VAL A 107 4.67 -4.54 -8.94
CA VAL A 107 5.67 -5.56 -8.56
C VAL A 107 5.17 -6.42 -7.40
N SER A 108 4.57 -5.80 -6.39
CA SER A 108 4.02 -6.50 -5.23
C SER A 108 2.90 -7.45 -5.63
N ARG A 109 1.91 -6.96 -6.37
CA ARG A 109 0.78 -7.78 -6.82
C ARG A 109 1.22 -8.93 -7.73
N ALA A 110 2.15 -8.68 -8.67
CA ALA A 110 2.72 -9.73 -9.50
C ALA A 110 3.51 -10.75 -8.68
N GLY A 111 4.37 -10.28 -7.78
CA GLY A 111 5.21 -11.13 -6.94
C GLY A 111 4.41 -12.03 -6.01
N ILE A 112 3.38 -11.51 -5.36
CA ILE A 112 2.47 -12.29 -4.51
C ILE A 112 1.74 -13.33 -5.34
N ALA A 113 1.16 -12.93 -6.48
CA ALA A 113 0.42 -13.85 -7.35
C ALA A 113 1.29 -14.98 -7.90
N LEU A 114 2.53 -14.68 -8.30
CA LEU A 114 3.51 -15.69 -8.74
C LEU A 114 3.90 -16.64 -7.60
N ALA A 115 4.22 -16.09 -6.44
CA ALA A 115 4.65 -16.88 -5.29
C ALA A 115 3.55 -17.82 -4.79
N LEU A 116 2.30 -17.39 -4.75
CA LEU A 116 1.13 -18.19 -4.38
C LEU A 116 0.82 -19.29 -5.43
N LYS A 117 1.16 -19.05 -6.70
CA LYS A 117 1.12 -20.08 -7.75
C LYS A 117 2.32 -21.05 -7.70
N GLY A 118 3.29 -20.82 -6.81
CA GLY A 118 4.48 -21.65 -6.65
C GLY A 118 5.72 -21.16 -7.39
N ASP A 119 5.61 -20.14 -8.26
CA ASP A 119 6.75 -19.58 -9.01
C ASP A 119 7.50 -18.48 -8.20
N LYS A 120 8.14 -18.93 -7.13
CA LYS A 120 8.94 -18.06 -6.26
C LYS A 120 10.18 -17.49 -6.97
N MET A 121 10.66 -18.16 -8.02
CA MET A 121 11.83 -17.69 -8.78
C MET A 121 11.50 -16.39 -9.53
N LYS A 122 10.42 -16.39 -10.31
CA LYS A 122 9.97 -15.17 -11.00
C LYS A 122 9.59 -14.05 -10.03
N ALA A 123 8.96 -14.39 -8.89
CA ALA A 123 8.64 -13.40 -7.86
C ALA A 123 9.90 -12.70 -7.35
N LYS A 124 10.97 -13.45 -7.03
CA LYS A 124 12.26 -12.88 -6.60
C LYS A 124 12.95 -12.09 -7.70
N GLU A 125 12.83 -12.53 -8.94
CA GLU A 125 13.41 -11.83 -10.09
C GLU A 125 12.85 -10.41 -10.23
N ILE A 126 11.52 -10.25 -10.21
CA ILE A 126 10.91 -8.92 -10.34
C ILE A 126 11.12 -8.04 -9.12
N LEU A 127 11.23 -8.62 -7.92
CA LEU A 127 11.59 -7.90 -6.70
C LEU A 127 13.03 -7.33 -6.80
N ASN A 128 13.98 -8.13 -7.28
CA ASN A 128 15.35 -7.69 -7.48
C ASN A 128 15.46 -6.63 -8.59
N LEU A 129 14.66 -6.78 -9.66
CA LEU A 129 14.57 -5.79 -10.72
C LEU A 129 14.03 -4.46 -10.17
N ALA A 130 12.96 -4.49 -9.39
CA ALA A 130 12.38 -3.29 -8.80
C ALA A 130 13.35 -2.59 -7.84
N GLU A 131 14.06 -3.32 -6.98
CA GLU A 131 15.06 -2.74 -6.07
C GLU A 131 16.24 -2.12 -6.81
N LYS A 132 16.67 -2.73 -7.93
CA LYS A 132 17.72 -2.19 -8.79
C LYS A 132 17.29 -0.89 -9.47
N GLU A 133 16.06 -0.83 -9.99
CA GLU A 133 15.57 0.31 -10.78
C GLU A 133 14.97 1.41 -9.91
N ILE A 134 14.41 1.07 -8.74
CA ILE A 134 13.83 2.00 -7.75
C ILE A 134 14.40 1.67 -6.38
N PRO A 135 15.63 2.12 -6.07
CA PRO A 135 16.28 1.78 -4.80
C PRO A 135 15.49 2.24 -3.58
N SER A 136 15.20 1.34 -2.65
CA SER A 136 14.51 1.65 -1.39
C SER A 136 15.31 2.60 -0.48
N GLN A 137 16.60 2.69 -0.71
CA GLN A 137 17.48 3.63 -0.02
C GLN A 137 17.15 5.09 -0.38
N LYS A 138 16.80 5.36 -1.64
CA LYS A 138 16.48 6.71 -2.13
C LYS A 138 15.00 7.04 -1.96
N TYR A 139 14.14 6.06 -2.20
CA TYR A 139 12.70 6.24 -2.21
C TYR A 139 12.08 5.41 -1.08
N ASN A 140 11.95 6.05 0.09
CA ASN A 140 11.56 5.41 1.36
C ASN A 140 10.07 5.53 1.68
N ASP A 141 9.21 5.66 0.66
CA ASP A 141 7.77 5.66 0.86
C ASP A 141 7.31 4.40 1.60
N VAL A 142 6.81 4.59 2.81
CA VAL A 142 6.48 3.49 3.73
C VAL A 142 5.40 2.60 3.16
N ARG A 143 4.36 3.18 2.53
CA ARG A 143 3.21 2.42 2.03
C ARG A 143 3.63 1.42 0.94
N SER A 144 4.37 1.89 -0.05
CA SER A 144 4.81 1.02 -1.14
C SER A 144 5.88 0.03 -0.70
N LEU A 145 6.75 0.41 0.24
CA LEU A 145 7.76 -0.50 0.79
C LEU A 145 7.14 -1.57 1.70
N SER A 146 6.08 -1.27 2.45
CA SER A 146 5.33 -2.27 3.22
C SER A 146 4.75 -3.36 2.31
N SER A 147 4.21 -3.00 1.15
CA SER A 147 3.74 -3.98 0.16
C SER A 147 4.88 -4.89 -0.33
N LEU A 148 6.10 -4.36 -0.49
CA LEU A 148 7.26 -5.17 -0.84
C LEU A 148 7.72 -6.09 0.31
N VAL A 149 7.55 -5.66 1.59
CA VAL A 149 7.79 -6.54 2.75
C VAL A 149 6.94 -7.80 2.66
N THR A 150 5.63 -7.63 2.45
CA THR A 150 4.71 -8.76 2.24
C THR A 150 5.20 -9.66 1.11
N THR A 151 5.56 -9.06 -0.02
CA THR A 151 5.98 -9.80 -1.21
C THR A 151 7.27 -10.59 -0.99
N TYR A 152 8.28 -10.03 -0.33
CA TYR A 152 9.52 -10.74 0.01
C TYR A 152 9.25 -11.98 0.86
N ILE A 153 8.42 -11.84 1.90
CA ILE A 153 8.09 -12.96 2.80
C ILE A 153 7.34 -14.05 2.05
N VAL A 154 6.31 -13.68 1.28
CA VAL A 154 5.49 -14.65 0.51
C VAL A 154 6.33 -15.33 -0.58
N ALA A 155 7.26 -14.61 -1.22
CA ALA A 155 8.20 -15.18 -2.19
C ALA A 155 9.28 -16.07 -1.57
N GLY A 156 9.29 -16.24 -0.24
CA GLY A 156 10.24 -17.11 0.46
C GLY A 156 11.61 -16.44 0.70
N ASP A 157 11.67 -15.11 0.73
CA ASP A 157 12.82 -14.34 1.19
C ASP A 157 12.46 -13.61 2.49
N GLU A 158 12.05 -14.43 3.49
CA GLU A 158 11.55 -13.94 4.79
C GLU A 158 12.57 -13.05 5.49
N GLN A 159 13.85 -13.43 5.45
CA GLN A 159 14.90 -12.65 6.08
C GLN A 159 14.98 -11.22 5.51
N LYS A 160 14.94 -11.08 4.20
CA LYS A 160 15.00 -9.76 3.53
C LYS A 160 13.74 -8.94 3.81
N GLY A 161 12.57 -9.58 3.80
CA GLY A 161 11.32 -8.94 4.17
C GLY A 161 11.34 -8.40 5.60
N LEU A 162 11.78 -9.18 6.58
CA LEU A 162 11.90 -8.77 7.98
C LEU A 162 12.99 -7.70 8.19
N GLN A 163 14.10 -7.76 7.46
CA GLN A 163 15.13 -6.70 7.48
C GLN A 163 14.56 -5.37 7.00
N LEU A 164 13.81 -5.37 5.89
CA LEU A 164 13.15 -4.18 5.38
C LEU A 164 12.11 -3.64 6.38
N ALA A 165 11.27 -4.50 6.94
CA ALA A 165 10.28 -4.11 7.95
C ALA A 165 10.95 -3.47 9.18
N ASN A 166 12.03 -4.06 9.69
CA ASN A 166 12.75 -3.53 10.85
C ASN A 166 13.43 -2.19 10.54
N LYS A 167 13.98 -2.03 9.32
CA LYS A 167 14.52 -0.75 8.86
C LYS A 167 13.43 0.32 8.84
N LEU A 168 12.29 0.04 8.21
CA LEU A 168 11.16 0.97 8.15
C LEU A 168 10.67 1.38 9.53
N LYS A 169 10.45 0.43 10.44
CA LYS A 169 10.05 0.71 11.83
C LYS A 169 11.05 1.64 12.54
N LYS A 170 12.35 1.40 12.35
CA LYS A 170 13.42 2.23 12.93
C LYS A 170 13.40 3.64 12.35
N ASP A 171 13.25 3.79 11.04
CA ASP A 171 13.23 5.09 10.35
C ASP A 171 11.98 5.88 10.77
N ILE A 172 10.81 5.25 10.80
CA ILE A 172 9.55 5.86 11.29
C ILE A 172 9.70 6.35 12.73
N PHE A 173 10.32 5.53 13.59
CA PHE A 173 10.54 5.91 14.98
C PHE A 173 11.49 7.11 15.11
N LYS A 174 12.57 7.15 14.32
CA LYS A 174 13.49 8.28 14.27
C LYS A 174 12.79 9.56 13.84
N ASP A 175 11.98 9.49 12.78
CA ASP A 175 11.18 10.61 12.29
C ASP A 175 10.17 11.08 13.36
N TYR A 176 9.49 10.12 14.01
CA TYR A 176 8.58 10.43 15.11
C TYR A 176 9.27 11.24 16.21
N GLN A 177 10.46 10.80 16.67
CA GLN A 177 11.22 11.52 17.69
C GLN A 177 11.63 12.93 17.22
N TYR A 178 12.03 13.06 15.96
CA TYR A 178 12.33 14.36 15.36
C TYR A 178 11.12 15.28 15.39
N PHE A 179 9.98 14.86 14.85
CA PHE A 179 8.77 15.69 14.84
C PHE A 179 8.27 16.00 16.25
N LYS A 180 8.44 15.07 17.19
CA LYS A 180 8.11 15.31 18.60
C LYS A 180 9.00 16.37 19.24
N SER A 181 10.25 16.49 18.83
CA SER A 181 11.19 17.51 19.36
C SER A 181 10.92 18.94 18.86
N LEU A 182 10.13 19.09 17.78
CA LEU A 182 9.80 20.40 17.23
C LEU A 182 8.91 21.21 18.19
N SER A 183 8.96 22.54 18.06
CA SER A 183 8.08 23.42 18.82
C SER A 183 6.59 23.14 18.51
N PRO A 184 5.64 23.44 19.45
CA PRO A 184 4.22 23.13 19.26
C PRO A 184 3.63 23.67 17.94
N LYS A 185 4.06 24.86 17.53
CA LYS A 185 3.65 25.48 16.27
C LYS A 185 4.00 24.60 15.05
N TYR A 186 5.24 24.14 14.97
CA TYR A 186 5.70 23.33 13.83
C TYR A 186 5.15 21.91 13.88
N ARG A 187 4.95 21.33 15.05
CA ARG A 187 4.27 20.02 15.21
C ARG A 187 2.86 20.03 14.63
N LEU A 188 2.11 21.10 14.88
CA LEU A 188 0.75 21.26 14.36
C LEU A 188 0.72 21.46 12.84
N LEU A 189 1.63 22.28 12.31
CA LEU A 189 1.66 22.62 10.88
C LEU A 189 2.10 21.44 10.00
N SER A 190 3.03 20.62 10.46
CA SER A 190 3.55 19.52 9.65
C SER A 190 2.55 18.37 9.47
N GLY A 191 1.68 18.13 10.45
CA GLY A 191 0.78 16.96 10.46
C GLY A 191 1.48 15.60 10.51
N GLU A 192 2.83 15.57 10.38
CA GLU A 192 3.63 14.34 10.26
C GLU A 192 3.58 13.49 11.52
N LEU A 193 3.53 14.12 12.70
CA LEU A 193 3.47 13.38 13.96
C LEU A 193 2.27 12.43 14.04
N LYS A 194 1.13 12.82 13.43
CA LYS A 194 -0.08 12.01 13.37
C LYS A 194 0.01 10.85 12.38
N LYS A 195 0.83 10.99 11.32
CA LYS A 195 1.00 9.96 10.29
C LYS A 195 1.88 8.80 10.76
N LYS A 196 2.85 9.06 11.65
CA LYS A 196 3.87 8.06 12.02
C LYS A 196 3.30 6.79 12.68
N PRO A 197 2.31 6.85 13.61
CA PRO A 197 1.66 5.64 14.11
C PRO A 197 0.98 4.81 13.02
N TYR A 198 0.29 5.48 12.09
CA TYR A 198 -0.33 4.81 10.96
C TYR A 198 0.71 4.16 10.03
N GLU A 199 1.81 4.86 9.70
CA GLU A 199 2.90 4.29 8.91
C GLU A 199 3.52 3.07 9.60
N TYR A 200 3.66 3.10 10.92
CA TYR A 200 4.15 1.97 11.71
C TYR A 200 3.20 0.77 11.63
N SER A 201 1.88 1.00 11.77
CA SER A 201 0.89 -0.06 11.67
C SER A 201 0.90 -0.74 10.29
N LEU A 202 1.07 0.03 9.20
CA LEU A 202 1.21 -0.53 7.85
C LEU A 202 2.35 -1.54 7.73
N VAL A 203 3.50 -1.26 8.37
CA VAL A 203 4.65 -2.17 8.35
C VAL A 203 4.36 -3.45 9.14
N VAL A 204 3.74 -3.31 10.30
CA VAL A 204 3.38 -4.46 11.15
C VAL A 204 2.34 -5.34 10.47
N GLU A 205 1.34 -4.72 9.89
CA GLU A 205 0.26 -5.37 9.15
C GLU A 205 0.79 -6.12 7.92
N ALA A 206 1.74 -5.53 7.18
CA ALA A 206 2.36 -6.15 6.02
C ALA A 206 3.04 -7.48 6.34
N VAL A 207 3.73 -7.58 7.48
CA VAL A 207 4.35 -8.84 7.93
C VAL A 207 3.29 -9.84 8.38
N SER A 208 2.30 -9.39 9.15
CA SER A 208 1.21 -10.25 9.62
C SER A 208 0.41 -10.83 8.46
N GLU A 209 0.08 -10.03 7.47
CA GLU A 209 -0.67 -10.47 6.28
C GLU A 209 0.16 -11.46 5.45
N ALA A 210 1.48 -11.24 5.31
CA ALA A 210 2.35 -12.20 4.65
C ALA A 210 2.31 -13.59 5.32
N TYR A 211 2.39 -13.63 6.64
CA TYR A 211 2.29 -14.89 7.38
C TYR A 211 0.91 -15.52 7.26
N LYS A 212 -0.15 -14.71 7.26
CA LYS A 212 -1.51 -15.19 7.02
C LYS A 212 -1.66 -15.84 5.64
N MET A 213 -1.12 -15.22 4.58
CA MET A 213 -1.11 -15.76 3.22
C MET A 213 -0.35 -17.09 3.13
N LEU A 214 0.66 -17.29 3.96
CA LEU A 214 1.43 -18.53 4.08
C LEU A 214 0.79 -19.59 4.99
N GLY A 215 -0.38 -19.32 5.56
CA GLY A 215 -1.04 -20.21 6.55
C GLY A 215 -0.43 -20.19 7.95
N ARG A 216 0.52 -19.28 8.23
CA ARG A 216 1.28 -19.15 9.49
C ARG A 216 0.68 -18.06 10.39
N LYS A 217 -0.62 -18.16 10.69
CA LYS A 217 -1.37 -17.12 11.42
C LYS A 217 -0.79 -16.83 12.81
N ASP A 218 -0.31 -17.86 13.50
CA ASP A 218 0.26 -17.72 14.85
C ASP A 218 1.57 -16.90 14.82
N ASP A 219 2.41 -17.11 13.80
CA ASP A 219 3.64 -16.33 13.62
C ASP A 219 3.30 -14.85 13.35
N GLY A 220 2.27 -14.60 12.54
CA GLY A 220 1.75 -13.26 12.29
C GLY A 220 1.27 -12.57 13.57
N TYR A 221 0.47 -13.26 14.37
CA TYR A 221 0.00 -12.76 15.65
C TYR A 221 1.16 -12.45 16.62
N GLN A 222 2.11 -13.37 16.77
CA GLN A 222 3.29 -13.17 17.62
C GLN A 222 4.13 -11.97 17.16
N TYR A 223 4.25 -11.76 15.83
CA TYR A 223 4.96 -10.60 15.30
C TYR A 223 4.25 -9.29 15.67
N VAL A 224 2.92 -9.24 15.56
CA VAL A 224 2.10 -8.08 15.98
C VAL A 224 2.34 -7.78 17.46
N VAL A 225 2.15 -8.75 18.33
CA VAL A 225 2.34 -8.59 19.79
C VAL A 225 3.72 -8.02 20.10
N LYS A 226 4.80 -8.65 19.58
CA LYS A 226 6.18 -8.18 19.79
C LYS A 226 6.44 -6.77 19.24
N SER A 227 5.75 -6.40 18.16
CA SER A 227 5.91 -5.07 17.57
C SER A 227 5.18 -3.98 18.35
N LEU A 228 4.13 -4.33 19.10
CA LEU A 228 3.34 -3.41 19.92
C LEU A 228 3.94 -3.20 21.32
N GLU A 229 4.61 -4.20 21.89
CA GLU A 229 5.23 -4.08 23.22
C GLU A 229 6.07 -2.80 23.46
N PRO A 230 6.93 -2.35 22.52
CA PRO A 230 7.68 -1.11 22.68
C PRO A 230 6.80 0.14 22.59
N ILE A 231 5.64 0.03 21.93
CA ILE A 231 4.75 1.15 21.68
C ILE A 231 3.86 1.41 22.89
N ASP A 232 3.37 0.38 23.58
CA ASP A 232 2.50 0.55 24.74
C ASP A 232 3.12 1.47 25.79
N LYS A 233 4.40 1.31 26.09
CA LYS A 233 5.12 2.19 27.01
C LYS A 233 5.31 3.62 26.51
N GLN A 234 5.27 3.81 25.19
CA GLN A 234 5.45 5.13 24.55
C GLN A 234 4.11 5.78 24.20
N TYR A 235 3.09 5.00 23.90
CA TYR A 235 1.73 5.49 23.67
C TYR A 235 1.14 6.17 24.89
N ASP A 236 1.38 5.67 26.09
CA ASP A 236 1.00 6.36 27.32
C ASP A 236 1.61 7.75 27.42
N ASN A 237 2.84 7.94 26.95
CA ASN A 237 3.48 9.25 26.87
C ASN A 237 2.90 10.10 25.73
N ILE A 238 2.57 9.49 24.58
CA ILE A 238 1.94 10.19 23.44
C ILE A 238 0.55 10.66 23.82
N ILE A 239 -0.25 9.81 24.46
CA ILE A 239 -1.60 10.17 24.93
C ILE A 239 -1.52 11.29 25.95
N LYS A 240 -0.59 11.23 26.91
CA LYS A 240 -0.34 12.30 27.88
C LYS A 240 0.08 13.59 27.20
N ASP A 241 1.00 13.52 26.24
CA ASP A 241 1.44 14.70 25.47
C ASP A 241 0.31 15.31 24.64
N ILE A 242 -0.55 14.49 24.02
CA ILE A 242 -1.73 14.93 23.26
C ILE A 242 -2.78 15.54 24.20
N GLN A 243 -3.02 14.93 25.36
CA GLN A 243 -3.93 15.47 26.37
C GLN A 243 -3.43 16.80 26.94
N GLN A 244 -2.12 16.95 27.12
CA GLN A 244 -1.52 18.20 27.57
C GLN A 244 -1.62 19.31 26.51
N LEU A 245 -1.39 18.96 25.23
CA LEU A 245 -1.61 19.88 24.09
C LEU A 245 -3.08 20.25 23.89
N GLY A 246 -4.00 19.31 24.16
CA GLY A 246 -5.44 19.56 24.13
C GLY A 246 -5.92 20.48 25.25
N LYS A 247 -5.26 20.47 26.43
CA LYS A 247 -5.52 21.41 27.52
C LYS A 247 -5.01 22.83 27.22
N GLU A 248 -3.96 22.93 26.39
CA GLU A 248 -3.38 24.23 26.02
C GLU A 248 -4.10 24.91 24.85
N LYS A 249 -4.85 24.19 24.01
CA LYS A 249 -5.66 24.75 22.90
C LYS A 249 -6.88 23.91 22.56
N SER A 250 -8.06 24.45 22.78
CA SER A 250 -9.39 23.84 22.60
C SER A 250 -9.82 23.58 21.13
N TYR A 251 -8.94 23.17 20.24
CA TYR A 251 -9.24 23.00 18.81
C TYR A 251 -9.14 21.55 18.27
N MET A 252 -8.94 20.55 19.10
CA MET A 252 -8.99 19.16 18.67
C MET A 252 -10.20 18.46 19.30
N LYS A 253 -11.14 18.00 18.47
CA LYS A 253 -12.21 17.13 18.92
C LYS A 253 -11.64 15.80 19.39
N MET A 254 -12.04 15.35 20.57
CA MET A 254 -11.64 14.07 21.19
C MET A 254 -11.95 12.88 20.29
N ASP A 255 -12.94 12.99 19.40
CA ASP A 255 -13.38 11.95 18.47
C ASP A 255 -12.31 11.51 17.46
N ASP A 256 -11.42 12.43 17.06
CA ASP A 256 -10.32 12.11 16.13
C ASP A 256 -9.23 11.25 16.77
N ILE A 257 -9.10 11.34 18.10
CA ILE A 257 -8.12 10.59 18.90
C ILE A 257 -8.67 9.20 19.22
N GLN A 258 -9.94 9.10 19.58
CA GLN A 258 -10.60 7.82 19.84
C GLN A 258 -10.70 6.96 18.60
N ASN A 259 -10.91 7.55 17.44
CA ASN A 259 -10.92 6.81 16.18
C ASN A 259 -9.54 6.25 15.81
N ALA A 260 -8.45 6.96 16.10
CA ALA A 260 -7.09 6.46 15.87
C ALA A 260 -6.73 5.31 16.83
N VAL A 261 -7.24 5.35 18.07
CA VAL A 261 -7.00 4.30 19.10
C VAL A 261 -7.93 3.11 18.91
N SER A 262 -9.20 3.32 18.49
CA SER A 262 -10.16 2.23 18.28
C SER A 262 -9.82 1.34 17.08
N TYR A 263 -9.07 1.85 16.08
CA TYR A 263 -8.56 1.03 14.98
C TYR A 263 -7.49 0.01 15.41
N THR A 264 -6.86 0.21 16.57
CA THR A 264 -5.87 -0.74 17.11
C THR A 264 -6.49 -1.83 18.01
N HIS A 265 -7.78 -1.73 18.33
CA HIS A 265 -8.47 -2.68 19.23
C HIS A 265 -9.54 -3.53 18.53
N LEU A 266 -9.74 -3.40 17.22
CA LEU A 266 -10.69 -4.22 16.47
C LEU A 266 -9.94 -5.18 15.53
N THR A 267 -9.54 -6.29 16.07
CA THR A 267 -9.71 -7.68 15.61
C THR A 267 -8.93 -8.64 16.47
#